data_71d7cee006e0552c36107bec0490970d
#
_entry.id   71d7cee006e0552c36107bec0490970d
#
_cell.length_a   1.000
_cell.length_b   1.000
_cell.length_c   1.000
_cell.angle_alpha   90.00
_cell.angle_beta   90.00
_cell.angle_gamma   90.00
#
_symmetry.space_group_name_H-M   'P 1'
#
loop_
_entity.id
_entity.type
_entity.pdbx_description
1 polymer ?
#
loop_
_entity_poly.entity_id
_entity_poly.type
_entity_poly.pdbx_seq_one_letter_code
_entity_poly.pdbx_strand_id
1 'polypeptide(L)'
;MLKATYKKHILQFKQASGTSRGVMTEKETWFIILEENGKKGIGECGILRGLSADDRLDYEEKLQWTCENIHLGEEKLWQELIEFPSIQFGVEMAFLSLRSKNPFELFPSEFLSGEKSIVINGLVWMGNEAFMKQQIEEKIAQGFGCIKMKIGAIEFDKELELLRFIRQNFDENTIEIRVDANGAFNENEALNKINQLTGFKLHSIEQPIQKNHTDTMSVLCKNTNLPIALDEELIGVFSASEKEKLLQKIMPQYIILKPSFIGGFRGTLEWISLAEKYNIGWWITSALESNIGLNAIAQFTFTLNNKMPQGLGTGSLYTNNFDCPLVVEKGQLWYKPELDWKVDL
;
A
#
# COMPACT_ATOMS: atom_id res chain seq x y z
N MET A 1 5.50 4.23 34.14
CA MET A 1 6.68 4.49 33.28
C MET A 1 6.42 3.76 31.96
N LEU A 2 6.58 4.46 30.85
CA LEU A 2 6.41 3.89 29.52
C LEU A 2 7.50 2.83 29.26
N LYS A 3 7.07 1.65 28.81
CA LYS A 3 7.94 0.55 28.38
C LYS A 3 7.58 0.16 26.96
N ALA A 4 8.55 -0.37 26.23
CA ALA A 4 8.34 -0.93 24.91
C ALA A 4 9.07 -2.26 24.76
N THR A 5 8.44 -3.17 24.03
CA THR A 5 9.02 -4.42 23.55
C THR A 5 8.64 -4.62 22.10
N TYR A 6 9.32 -5.53 21.40
CA TYR A 6 8.87 -5.94 20.08
C TYR A 6 8.74 -7.46 19.94
N LYS A 7 7.88 -7.89 19.06
CA LYS A 7 7.65 -9.32 18.76
C LYS A 7 7.65 -9.52 17.24
N LYS A 8 8.47 -10.45 16.75
CA LYS A 8 8.47 -10.85 15.34
C LYS A 8 7.31 -11.81 15.06
N HIS A 9 6.66 -11.63 13.91
CA HIS A 9 5.63 -12.52 13.38
C HIS A 9 5.88 -12.78 11.89
N ILE A 10 5.63 -14.01 11.45
CA ILE A 10 5.77 -14.39 10.04
C ILE A 10 4.37 -14.69 9.50
N LEU A 11 3.90 -13.82 8.61
CA LEU A 11 2.64 -13.99 7.91
C LEU A 11 2.82 -15.02 6.78
N GLN A 12 1.93 -16.01 6.70
CA GLN A 12 1.97 -17.10 5.72
C GLN A 12 0.89 -16.88 4.66
N PHE A 13 1.27 -16.68 3.39
CA PHE A 13 0.30 -16.50 2.32
C PHE A 13 -0.55 -17.76 2.10
N LYS A 14 -1.86 -17.60 1.88
CA LYS A 14 -2.77 -18.68 1.48
C LYS A 14 -2.42 -19.26 0.12
N GLN A 15 -1.98 -18.37 -0.79
CA GLN A 15 -1.52 -18.70 -2.12
C GLN A 15 -0.25 -17.91 -2.41
N ALA A 16 0.69 -18.53 -3.08
CA ALA A 16 1.91 -17.86 -3.52
C ALA A 16 1.57 -16.63 -4.37
N SER A 17 2.07 -15.46 -3.97
CA SER A 17 1.73 -14.18 -4.59
C SER A 17 2.82 -13.74 -5.55
N GLY A 18 2.52 -13.78 -6.85
CA GLY A 18 3.45 -13.42 -7.92
C GLY A 18 3.56 -11.91 -8.13
N THR A 19 4.79 -11.41 -8.20
CA THR A 19 5.13 -10.05 -8.60
C THR A 19 6.23 -10.08 -9.65
N SER A 20 6.56 -8.95 -10.28
CA SER A 20 7.70 -8.85 -11.21
C SER A 20 9.05 -9.17 -10.55
N ARG A 21 9.15 -9.14 -9.23
CA ARG A 21 10.36 -9.43 -8.44
C ARG A 21 10.46 -10.86 -7.95
N GLY A 22 9.44 -11.68 -8.15
CA GLY A 22 9.39 -13.07 -7.70
C GLY A 22 8.10 -13.43 -7.00
N VAL A 23 8.12 -14.61 -6.38
CA VAL A 23 6.96 -15.21 -5.70
C VAL A 23 7.15 -15.13 -4.20
N MET A 24 6.17 -14.60 -3.48
CA MET A 24 6.15 -14.52 -2.03
C MET A 24 5.25 -15.61 -1.45
N THR A 25 5.76 -16.34 -0.47
CA THR A 25 5.01 -17.35 0.31
C THR A 25 4.84 -16.95 1.77
N GLU A 26 5.69 -16.02 2.24
CA GLU A 26 5.66 -15.48 3.59
C GLU A 26 6.07 -14.01 3.62
N LYS A 27 5.73 -13.32 4.70
CA LYS A 27 6.14 -11.93 4.95
C LYS A 27 6.49 -11.77 6.43
N GLU A 28 7.68 -11.24 6.69
CA GLU A 28 8.09 -10.86 8.04
C GLU A 28 7.43 -9.55 8.46
N THR A 29 6.98 -9.51 9.69
CA THR A 29 6.50 -8.28 10.32
C THR A 29 6.86 -8.29 11.81
N TRP A 30 6.97 -7.12 12.42
CA TRP A 30 7.25 -6.96 13.85
C TRP A 30 6.19 -6.07 14.47
N PHE A 31 5.84 -6.34 15.71
CA PHE A 31 4.91 -5.52 16.47
C PHE A 31 5.66 -4.84 17.61
N ILE A 32 5.63 -3.52 17.65
CA ILE A 32 6.05 -2.74 18.81
C ILE A 32 4.86 -2.70 19.76
N ILE A 33 5.10 -3.11 21.01
CA ILE A 33 4.10 -3.14 22.08
C ILE A 33 4.54 -2.14 23.15
N LEU A 34 3.73 -1.10 23.34
CA LEU A 34 3.91 -0.11 24.40
C LEU A 34 3.06 -0.48 25.60
N GLU A 35 3.61 -0.27 26.81
CA GLU A 35 2.88 -0.45 28.05
C GLU A 35 3.10 0.76 28.97
N GLU A 36 2.00 1.37 29.40
CA GLU A 36 2.02 2.45 30.38
C GLU A 36 0.74 2.46 31.22
N ASN A 37 0.90 2.48 32.56
CA ASN A 37 -0.21 2.56 33.52
C ASN A 37 -1.32 1.51 33.29
N GLY A 38 -0.92 0.28 32.91
CA GLY A 38 -1.84 -0.83 32.65
C GLY A 38 -2.52 -0.78 31.28
N LYS A 39 -2.23 0.22 30.44
CA LYS A 39 -2.67 0.28 29.05
C LYS A 39 -1.61 -0.30 28.13
N LYS A 40 -2.06 -0.85 26.99
CA LYS A 40 -1.19 -1.33 25.91
C LYS A 40 -1.47 -0.55 24.62
N GLY A 41 -0.41 -0.25 23.88
CA GLY A 41 -0.48 0.27 22.52
C GLY A 41 0.29 -0.67 21.58
N ILE A 42 -0.22 -0.90 20.38
CA ILE A 42 0.35 -1.83 19.41
C ILE A 42 0.57 -1.12 18.07
N GLY A 43 1.76 -1.30 17.50
CA GLY A 43 2.09 -0.80 16.15
C GLY A 43 2.81 -1.85 15.34
N GLU A 44 2.47 -1.96 14.07
CA GLU A 44 3.08 -2.91 13.13
C GLU A 44 4.20 -2.27 12.33
N CYS A 45 5.38 -2.92 12.33
CA CYS A 45 6.54 -2.59 11.53
C CYS A 45 6.75 -3.71 10.52
N GLY A 46 6.33 -3.51 9.27
CA GLY A 46 6.39 -4.55 8.24
C GLY A 46 7.26 -4.15 7.06
N ILE A 47 8.20 -5.00 6.66
CA ILE A 47 9.04 -4.80 5.47
C ILE A 47 8.68 -5.81 4.39
N LEU A 48 8.99 -5.46 3.14
CA LEU A 48 9.04 -6.40 2.02
C LEU A 48 10.50 -6.53 1.59
N ARG A 49 11.03 -7.74 1.67
CA ARG A 49 12.41 -8.05 1.29
C ARG A 49 12.67 -7.69 -0.18
N GLY A 50 13.79 -7.06 -0.43
CA GLY A 50 14.19 -6.57 -1.76
C GLY A 50 13.43 -5.32 -2.24
N LEU A 51 12.57 -4.70 -1.41
CA LEU A 51 11.79 -3.53 -1.78
C LEU A 51 11.86 -2.39 -0.78
N SER A 52 11.60 -2.68 0.50
CA SER A 52 11.55 -1.65 1.55
C SER A 52 12.89 -0.92 1.68
N ALA A 53 12.86 0.38 1.92
CA ALA A 53 14.07 1.18 2.14
C ALA A 53 14.86 0.73 3.37
N ASP A 54 14.13 0.23 4.35
CA ASP A 54 14.65 -0.31 5.62
C ASP A 54 14.81 -1.84 5.62
N ASP A 55 14.83 -2.49 4.44
CA ASP A 55 15.29 -3.88 4.30
C ASP A 55 16.82 -3.95 4.45
N ARG A 56 17.28 -3.88 5.69
CA ARG A 56 18.69 -3.73 6.08
C ARG A 56 19.06 -4.78 7.13
N LEU A 57 20.34 -5.10 7.21
CA LEU A 57 20.85 -6.08 8.19
C LEU A 57 20.69 -5.60 9.65
N ASP A 58 20.74 -4.29 9.87
CA ASP A 58 20.60 -3.63 11.17
C ASP A 58 19.15 -3.33 11.58
N TYR A 59 18.17 -3.87 10.86
CA TYR A 59 16.74 -3.58 11.10
C TYR A 59 16.27 -3.97 12.51
N GLU A 60 16.58 -5.20 12.97
CA GLU A 60 16.19 -5.66 14.31
C GLU A 60 16.98 -4.96 15.42
N GLU A 61 18.23 -4.58 15.17
CA GLU A 61 19.03 -3.75 16.10
C GLU A 61 18.38 -2.37 16.28
N LYS A 62 17.86 -1.78 15.18
CA LYS A 62 17.15 -0.51 15.23
C LYS A 62 15.80 -0.62 15.93
N LEU A 63 15.07 -1.72 15.77
CA LEU A 63 13.86 -2.01 16.53
C LEU A 63 14.13 -2.12 18.02
N GLN A 64 15.18 -2.85 18.41
CA GLN A 64 15.61 -2.95 19.81
C GLN A 64 15.97 -1.58 20.37
N TRP A 65 16.82 -0.83 19.65
CA TRP A 65 17.18 0.54 20.02
C TRP A 65 15.94 1.42 20.20
N THR A 66 14.95 1.31 19.34
CA THR A 66 13.69 2.06 19.41
C THR A 66 12.93 1.73 20.70
N CYS A 67 12.83 0.44 21.07
CA CYS A 67 12.18 0.02 22.29
C CYS A 67 12.91 0.53 23.55
N GLU A 68 14.25 0.45 23.57
CA GLU A 68 15.08 0.93 24.67
C GLU A 68 15.00 2.46 24.85
N ASN A 69 14.79 3.19 23.76
CA ASN A 69 14.72 4.65 23.71
C ASN A 69 13.30 5.21 23.59
N ILE A 70 12.26 4.41 23.87
CA ILE A 70 10.86 4.82 23.72
C ILE A 70 10.50 6.06 24.52
N HIS A 71 11.22 6.32 25.60
CA HIS A 71 11.08 7.49 26.46
C HIS A 71 11.41 8.82 25.77
N LEU A 72 12.09 8.81 24.62
CA LEU A 72 12.35 10.01 23.81
C LEU A 72 11.06 10.61 23.25
N GLY A 73 9.98 9.83 23.18
CA GLY A 73 8.70 10.24 22.66
C GLY A 73 8.62 10.22 21.13
N GLU A 74 7.40 10.29 20.63
CA GLU A 74 7.04 10.09 19.22
C GLU A 74 7.81 11.03 18.26
N GLU A 75 7.88 12.33 18.59
CA GLU A 75 8.50 13.35 17.75
C GLU A 75 10.01 13.10 17.55
N LYS A 76 10.74 12.81 18.64
CA LYS A 76 12.17 12.59 18.57
C LYS A 76 12.48 11.26 17.89
N LEU A 77 11.70 10.22 18.22
CA LEU A 77 11.85 8.92 17.56
C LEU A 77 11.60 9.01 16.06
N TRP A 78 10.59 9.78 15.65
CA TRP A 78 10.31 9.95 14.22
C TRP A 78 11.53 10.52 13.46
N GLN A 79 12.25 11.48 14.05
CA GLN A 79 13.46 12.06 13.47
C GLN A 79 14.62 11.06 13.43
N GLU A 80 14.85 10.30 14.53
CA GLU A 80 15.92 9.30 14.64
C GLU A 80 15.70 8.07 13.76
N LEU A 81 14.47 7.87 13.28
CA LEU A 81 14.05 6.74 12.46
C LEU A 81 13.83 7.11 10.98
N ILE A 82 14.33 8.25 10.53
CA ILE A 82 14.04 8.77 9.18
C ILE A 82 14.39 7.79 8.06
N GLU A 83 15.40 6.95 8.22
CA GLU A 83 15.79 5.90 7.27
C GLU A 83 15.09 4.55 7.52
N PHE A 84 14.18 4.48 8.50
CA PHE A 84 13.43 3.29 8.87
C PHE A 84 11.91 3.55 8.83
N PRO A 85 11.35 3.77 7.62
CA PRO A 85 9.96 4.20 7.46
C PRO A 85 8.93 3.23 8.04
N SER A 86 9.20 1.92 8.03
CA SER A 86 8.29 0.95 8.64
C SER A 86 8.30 1.00 10.16
N ILE A 87 9.46 1.33 10.77
CA ILE A 87 9.54 1.52 12.23
C ILE A 87 8.89 2.86 12.61
N GLN A 88 9.06 3.93 11.79
CA GLN A 88 8.30 5.17 11.99
C GLN A 88 6.79 4.90 12.02
N PHE A 89 6.28 4.16 11.05
CA PHE A 89 4.86 3.76 10.99
C PHE A 89 4.43 3.00 12.24
N GLY A 90 5.20 1.99 12.66
CA GLY A 90 4.91 1.20 13.85
C GLY A 90 4.93 2.04 15.14
N VAL A 91 5.87 2.97 15.29
CA VAL A 91 5.95 3.87 16.45
C VAL A 91 4.73 4.81 16.49
N GLU A 92 4.41 5.51 15.40
CA GLU A 92 3.23 6.38 15.33
C GLU A 92 1.96 5.61 15.69
N MET A 93 1.79 4.42 15.09
CA MET A 93 0.65 3.56 15.35
C MET A 93 0.58 3.12 16.82
N ALA A 94 1.70 2.69 17.41
CA ALA A 94 1.75 2.24 18.80
C ALA A 94 1.41 3.36 19.80
N PHE A 95 1.89 4.57 19.56
CA PHE A 95 1.55 5.73 20.40
C PHE A 95 0.07 6.15 20.24
N LEU A 96 -0.47 6.14 19.01
CA LEU A 96 -1.90 6.37 18.79
C LEU A 96 -2.75 5.31 19.50
N SER A 97 -2.38 4.04 19.38
CA SER A 97 -3.01 2.92 20.03
C SER A 97 -3.01 3.05 21.55
N LEU A 98 -1.88 3.44 22.14
CA LEU A 98 -1.74 3.65 23.59
C LEU A 98 -2.65 4.77 24.13
N ARG A 99 -2.84 5.83 23.33
CA ARG A 99 -3.71 6.98 23.69
C ARG A 99 -5.20 6.71 23.48
N SER A 100 -5.53 5.72 22.67
CA SER A 100 -6.90 5.36 22.33
C SER A 100 -7.63 4.67 23.49
N LYS A 101 -8.97 4.69 23.46
CA LYS A 101 -9.80 3.94 24.42
C LYS A 101 -9.74 2.44 24.14
N ASN A 102 -9.78 2.08 22.86
CA ASN A 102 -9.58 0.74 22.36
C ASN A 102 -8.30 0.73 21.52
N PRO A 103 -7.32 -0.16 21.76
CA PRO A 103 -6.03 -0.14 21.08
C PRO A 103 -6.11 -0.31 19.56
N PHE A 104 -7.24 -0.72 19.02
CA PHE A 104 -7.47 -0.89 17.58
C PHE A 104 -8.35 0.20 16.96
N GLU A 105 -8.84 1.17 17.73
CA GLU A 105 -9.65 2.30 17.27
C GLU A 105 -8.83 3.59 17.32
N LEU A 106 -8.04 3.83 16.28
CA LEU A 106 -7.03 4.89 16.24
C LEU A 106 -7.60 6.25 15.78
N PHE A 107 -8.56 6.23 14.85
CA PHE A 107 -9.17 7.42 14.24
C PHE A 107 -10.70 7.31 14.30
N PRO A 108 -11.34 7.79 15.38
CA PRO A 108 -12.80 7.77 15.53
C PRO A 108 -13.50 8.41 14.31
N SER A 109 -14.41 7.68 13.69
CA SER A 109 -15.04 8.08 12.42
C SER A 109 -16.27 7.23 12.11
N GLU A 110 -17.07 7.64 11.11
CA GLU A 110 -18.20 6.87 10.59
C GLU A 110 -17.77 5.51 9.97
N PHE A 111 -16.50 5.33 9.65
CA PHE A 111 -15.95 4.04 9.27
C PHE A 111 -15.93 3.06 10.45
N LEU A 112 -15.43 3.49 11.60
CA LEU A 112 -15.40 2.68 12.82
C LEU A 112 -16.78 2.37 13.41
N SER A 113 -17.77 3.25 13.20
CA SER A 113 -19.16 2.94 13.57
C SER A 113 -19.86 1.98 12.60
N GLY A 114 -19.22 1.62 11.49
CA GLY A 114 -19.82 0.78 10.46
C GLY A 114 -20.85 1.49 9.57
N GLU A 115 -20.99 2.82 9.69
CA GLU A 115 -21.95 3.60 8.90
C GLU A 115 -21.47 3.85 7.49
N LYS A 116 -20.14 3.94 7.27
CA LYS A 116 -19.52 4.20 5.97
C LYS A 116 -18.36 3.27 5.71
N SER A 117 -18.13 3.00 4.44
CA SER A 117 -17.05 2.14 3.94
C SER A 117 -16.03 2.92 3.14
N ILE A 118 -14.96 2.25 2.74
CA ILE A 118 -13.94 2.73 1.82
C ILE A 118 -14.10 1.95 0.51
N VAL A 119 -14.23 2.65 -0.63
CA VAL A 119 -14.18 2.02 -1.95
C VAL A 119 -12.76 1.51 -2.21
N ILE A 120 -12.62 0.24 -2.60
CA ILE A 120 -11.32 -0.39 -2.83
C ILE A 120 -11.23 -1.03 -4.22
N ASN A 121 -10.02 -1.15 -4.74
CA ASN A 121 -9.78 -1.92 -5.95
C ASN A 121 -9.66 -3.43 -5.65
N GLY A 122 -10.12 -4.26 -6.58
CA GLY A 122 -9.82 -5.68 -6.64
C GLY A 122 -8.43 -5.91 -7.25
N LEU A 123 -7.56 -6.63 -6.56
CA LEU A 123 -6.22 -6.95 -7.06
C LEU A 123 -6.22 -8.28 -7.82
N VAL A 124 -5.64 -8.26 -9.03
CA VAL A 124 -5.35 -9.43 -9.86
C VAL A 124 -3.85 -9.66 -9.86
N TRP A 125 -3.43 -10.75 -9.20
CA TRP A 125 -2.03 -11.14 -9.09
C TRP A 125 -1.50 -11.72 -10.41
N MET A 126 -0.19 -11.59 -10.63
CA MET A 126 0.50 -12.21 -11.75
C MET A 126 0.38 -13.74 -11.69
N GLY A 127 0.25 -14.36 -12.86
CA GLY A 127 0.17 -15.79 -13.04
C GLY A 127 0.03 -16.12 -14.52
N ASN A 128 -0.36 -17.35 -14.86
CA ASN A 128 -0.70 -17.66 -16.24
C ASN A 128 -2.05 -17.01 -16.62
N GLU A 129 -2.32 -16.93 -17.91
CA GLU A 129 -3.52 -16.28 -18.47
C GLU A 129 -4.82 -16.81 -17.85
N ALA A 130 -4.96 -18.14 -17.70
CA ALA A 130 -6.17 -18.75 -17.14
C ALA A 130 -6.40 -18.34 -15.67
N PHE A 131 -5.35 -18.32 -14.86
CA PHE A 131 -5.39 -17.90 -13.47
C PHE A 131 -5.73 -16.41 -13.35
N MET A 132 -5.14 -15.56 -14.17
CA MET A 132 -5.44 -14.12 -14.15
C MET A 132 -6.88 -13.87 -14.59
N LYS A 133 -7.36 -14.56 -15.63
CA LYS A 133 -8.74 -14.47 -16.09
C LYS A 133 -9.74 -14.89 -15.01
N GLN A 134 -9.48 -16.00 -14.32
CA GLN A 134 -10.30 -16.44 -13.19
C GLN A 134 -10.39 -15.37 -12.10
N GLN A 135 -9.26 -14.78 -11.70
CA GLN A 135 -9.26 -13.71 -10.70
C GLN A 135 -10.08 -12.49 -11.16
N ILE A 136 -9.99 -12.10 -12.44
CA ILE A 136 -10.78 -11.01 -13.00
C ILE A 136 -12.28 -11.32 -12.86
N GLU A 137 -12.72 -12.49 -13.28
CA GLU A 137 -14.10 -12.94 -13.18
C GLU A 137 -14.61 -12.96 -11.73
N GLU A 138 -13.76 -13.44 -10.80
CA GLU A 138 -14.06 -13.44 -9.36
C GLU A 138 -14.24 -12.01 -8.83
N LYS A 139 -13.34 -11.05 -9.19
CA LYS A 139 -13.44 -9.66 -8.72
C LYS A 139 -14.69 -8.98 -9.27
N ILE A 140 -15.04 -9.23 -10.53
CA ILE A 140 -16.28 -8.72 -11.12
C ILE A 140 -17.50 -9.30 -10.39
N ALA A 141 -17.53 -10.61 -10.16
CA ALA A 141 -18.63 -11.27 -9.43
C ALA A 141 -18.74 -10.77 -7.97
N GLN A 142 -17.64 -10.39 -7.35
CA GLN A 142 -17.58 -9.78 -6.02
C GLN A 142 -18.01 -8.30 -6.01
N GLY A 143 -18.35 -7.70 -7.17
CA GLY A 143 -18.86 -6.34 -7.28
C GLY A 143 -17.82 -5.24 -7.19
N PHE A 144 -16.54 -5.52 -7.52
CA PHE A 144 -15.53 -4.47 -7.62
C PHE A 144 -15.77 -3.60 -8.86
N GLY A 145 -15.89 -2.28 -8.65
CA GLY A 145 -15.96 -1.28 -9.71
C GLY A 145 -14.59 -0.79 -10.19
N CYS A 146 -13.51 -1.21 -9.52
CA CYS A 146 -12.12 -0.93 -9.91
C CYS A 146 -11.29 -2.21 -9.80
N ILE A 147 -10.57 -2.56 -10.87
CA ILE A 147 -9.66 -3.71 -10.94
C ILE A 147 -8.25 -3.22 -11.21
N LYS A 148 -7.32 -3.58 -10.32
CA LYS A 148 -5.88 -3.40 -10.53
C LYS A 148 -5.27 -4.71 -10.99
N MET A 149 -4.78 -4.77 -12.23
CA MET A 149 -4.14 -5.95 -12.81
C MET A 149 -2.63 -5.78 -12.86
N LYS A 150 -1.88 -6.70 -12.26
CA LYS A 150 -0.42 -6.74 -12.40
C LYS A 150 -0.04 -7.24 -13.78
N ILE A 151 0.93 -6.55 -14.42
CA ILE A 151 1.42 -6.85 -15.77
C ILE A 151 2.96 -6.93 -15.77
N GLY A 152 3.54 -7.45 -16.86
CA GLY A 152 4.99 -7.55 -17.04
C GLY A 152 5.60 -8.90 -16.64
N ALA A 153 4.78 -9.93 -16.38
CA ALA A 153 5.25 -11.28 -16.02
C ALA A 153 4.97 -12.34 -17.09
N ILE A 154 4.04 -12.10 -17.99
CA ILE A 154 3.72 -12.97 -19.12
C ILE A 154 3.93 -12.22 -20.44
N GLU A 155 3.79 -12.93 -21.57
CA GLU A 155 3.86 -12.28 -22.89
C GLU A 155 2.89 -11.11 -22.97
N PHE A 156 3.37 -9.95 -23.40
CA PHE A 156 2.59 -8.69 -23.39
C PHE A 156 1.29 -8.79 -24.20
N ASP A 157 1.29 -9.53 -25.31
CA ASP A 157 0.09 -9.76 -26.12
C ASP A 157 -1.00 -10.49 -25.31
N LYS A 158 -0.62 -11.40 -24.40
CA LYS A 158 -1.55 -12.08 -23.50
C LYS A 158 -2.14 -11.13 -22.45
N GLU A 159 -1.35 -10.19 -21.96
CA GLU A 159 -1.84 -9.14 -21.08
C GLU A 159 -2.86 -8.23 -21.80
N LEU A 160 -2.60 -7.90 -23.07
CA LEU A 160 -3.55 -7.16 -23.90
C LEU A 160 -4.84 -7.97 -24.17
N GLU A 161 -4.76 -9.30 -24.32
CA GLU A 161 -5.93 -10.17 -24.45
C GLU A 161 -6.81 -10.14 -23.19
N LEU A 162 -6.21 -10.18 -22.01
CA LEU A 162 -6.94 -10.04 -20.74
C LEU A 162 -7.65 -8.68 -20.61
N LEU A 163 -6.97 -7.59 -20.96
CA LEU A 163 -7.58 -6.25 -20.98
C LEU A 163 -8.73 -6.17 -22.00
N ARG A 164 -8.56 -6.77 -23.17
CA ARG A 164 -9.60 -6.85 -24.19
C ARG A 164 -10.80 -7.63 -23.69
N PHE A 165 -10.59 -8.74 -23.00
CA PHE A 165 -11.67 -9.53 -22.39
C PHE A 165 -12.49 -8.68 -21.41
N ILE A 166 -11.86 -7.87 -20.55
CA ILE A 166 -12.59 -6.98 -19.64
C ILE A 166 -13.39 -5.95 -20.45
N ARG A 167 -12.76 -5.26 -21.41
CA ARG A 167 -13.39 -4.16 -22.17
C ARG A 167 -14.46 -4.60 -23.15
N GLN A 168 -14.44 -5.85 -23.62
CA GLN A 168 -15.53 -6.41 -24.41
C GLN A 168 -16.83 -6.58 -23.61
N ASN A 169 -16.74 -6.74 -22.29
CA ASN A 169 -17.87 -6.97 -21.41
C ASN A 169 -18.24 -5.75 -20.57
N PHE A 170 -17.30 -4.86 -20.29
CA PHE A 170 -17.48 -3.71 -19.41
C PHE A 170 -16.73 -2.48 -19.95
N ASP A 171 -17.45 -1.38 -20.12
CA ASP A 171 -16.87 -0.11 -20.51
C ASP A 171 -16.10 0.56 -19.34
N GLU A 172 -15.47 1.68 -19.62
CA GLU A 172 -14.67 2.44 -18.65
C GLU A 172 -15.50 3.10 -17.55
N ASN A 173 -16.81 3.29 -17.76
CA ASN A 173 -17.72 3.84 -16.75
C ASN A 173 -18.24 2.77 -15.79
N THR A 174 -18.25 1.51 -16.24
CA THR A 174 -18.69 0.36 -15.43
C THR A 174 -17.55 -0.20 -14.59
N ILE A 175 -16.37 -0.37 -15.17
CA ILE A 175 -15.18 -0.87 -14.47
C ILE A 175 -13.96 -0.02 -14.79
N GLU A 176 -13.45 0.66 -13.77
CA GLU A 176 -12.14 1.29 -13.81
C GLU A 176 -11.05 0.20 -13.85
N ILE A 177 -10.11 0.31 -14.78
CA ILE A 177 -8.95 -0.59 -14.83
C ILE A 177 -7.68 0.21 -14.55
N ARG A 178 -6.89 -0.27 -13.62
CA ARG A 178 -5.49 0.15 -13.38
C ARG A 178 -4.58 -1.02 -13.71
N VAL A 179 -3.42 -0.75 -14.28
CA VAL A 179 -2.40 -1.77 -14.49
C VAL A 179 -1.14 -1.41 -13.69
N ASP A 180 -0.43 -2.42 -13.21
CA ASP A 180 0.76 -2.27 -12.38
C ASP A 180 1.90 -3.13 -12.98
N ALA A 181 2.90 -2.46 -13.52
CA ALA A 181 4.05 -3.10 -14.14
C ALA A 181 5.19 -3.39 -13.14
N ASN A 182 5.16 -2.82 -11.94
CA ASN A 182 6.24 -2.95 -10.94
C ASN A 182 7.65 -2.77 -11.52
N GLY A 183 7.82 -1.85 -12.47
CA GLY A 183 9.10 -1.57 -13.12
C GLY A 183 9.53 -2.58 -14.18
N ALA A 184 8.64 -3.43 -14.68
CA ALA A 184 8.99 -4.54 -15.58
C ALA A 184 9.34 -4.12 -17.01
N PHE A 185 8.93 -2.93 -17.47
CA PHE A 185 9.19 -2.54 -18.86
C PHE A 185 10.63 -2.03 -19.03
N ASN A 186 11.27 -2.48 -20.12
CA ASN A 186 12.53 -1.89 -20.54
C ASN A 186 12.31 -0.44 -21.00
N GLU A 187 13.22 0.49 -20.62
CA GLU A 187 13.12 1.92 -20.93
C GLU A 187 12.91 2.21 -22.43
N ASN A 188 13.59 1.47 -23.31
CA ASN A 188 13.50 1.68 -24.76
C ASN A 188 12.15 1.24 -25.35
N GLU A 189 11.43 0.35 -24.68
CA GLU A 189 10.15 -0.21 -25.15
C GLU A 189 8.94 0.38 -24.39
N ALA A 190 9.18 0.98 -23.24
CA ALA A 190 8.13 1.40 -22.32
C ALA A 190 7.09 2.31 -22.99
N LEU A 191 7.53 3.34 -23.73
CA LEU A 191 6.62 4.25 -24.41
C LEU A 191 5.74 3.52 -25.44
N ASN A 192 6.31 2.59 -26.20
CA ASN A 192 5.56 1.81 -27.19
C ASN A 192 4.51 0.91 -26.50
N LYS A 193 4.88 0.21 -25.43
CA LYS A 193 3.95 -0.63 -24.66
C LYS A 193 2.83 0.21 -24.02
N ILE A 194 3.17 1.35 -23.42
CA ILE A 194 2.19 2.27 -22.84
C ILE A 194 1.23 2.78 -23.92
N ASN A 195 1.72 3.14 -25.11
CA ASN A 195 0.86 3.59 -26.21
C ASN A 195 -0.13 2.50 -26.67
N GLN A 196 0.26 1.22 -26.66
CA GLN A 196 -0.66 0.12 -26.96
C GLN A 196 -1.75 -0.03 -25.87
N LEU A 197 -1.41 0.25 -24.61
CA LEU A 197 -2.34 0.22 -23.49
C LEU A 197 -3.40 1.35 -23.55
N THR A 198 -3.11 2.48 -24.19
CA THR A 198 -4.06 3.61 -24.28
C THR A 198 -5.38 3.24 -24.93
N GLY A 199 -5.38 2.27 -25.85
CA GLY A 199 -6.58 1.78 -26.53
C GLY A 199 -7.62 1.13 -25.60
N PHE A 200 -7.22 0.75 -24.37
CA PHE A 200 -8.11 0.10 -23.40
C PHE A 200 -8.77 1.08 -22.41
N LYS A 201 -8.58 2.39 -22.57
CA LYS A 201 -9.15 3.40 -21.68
C LYS A 201 -8.89 3.09 -20.20
N LEU A 202 -7.64 2.82 -19.88
CA LEU A 202 -7.18 2.56 -18.51
C LEU A 202 -7.15 3.86 -17.72
N HIS A 203 -7.40 3.79 -16.42
CA HIS A 203 -7.24 4.92 -15.51
C HIS A 203 -5.75 5.32 -15.39
N SER A 204 -4.88 4.35 -15.19
CA SER A 204 -3.46 4.60 -15.00
C SER A 204 -2.61 3.33 -15.19
N ILE A 205 -1.32 3.56 -15.45
CA ILE A 205 -0.27 2.55 -15.32
C ILE A 205 0.62 2.91 -14.12
N GLU A 206 0.80 1.95 -13.20
CA GLU A 206 1.68 2.06 -12.04
C GLU A 206 3.08 1.60 -12.40
N GLN A 207 4.09 2.42 -12.06
CA GLN A 207 5.53 2.15 -12.15
C GLN A 207 5.93 1.36 -13.41
N PRO A 208 5.85 1.95 -14.60
CA PRO A 208 6.11 1.23 -15.85
C PRO A 208 7.55 0.74 -15.99
N ILE A 209 8.54 1.53 -15.56
CA ILE A 209 9.97 1.21 -15.59
C ILE A 209 10.56 1.13 -14.17
N GLN A 210 11.73 0.56 -14.03
CA GLN A 210 12.45 0.47 -12.75
C GLN A 210 12.66 1.85 -12.12
N LYS A 211 12.65 1.90 -10.79
CA LYS A 211 12.95 3.13 -10.03
C LYS A 211 14.36 3.64 -10.31
N ASN A 212 14.60 4.92 -10.02
CA ASN A 212 15.87 5.65 -10.24
C ASN A 212 16.17 6.00 -11.71
N HIS A 213 15.25 5.72 -12.64
CA HIS A 213 15.34 6.18 -14.03
C HIS A 213 14.47 7.44 -14.22
N THR A 214 14.67 8.44 -13.34
CA THR A 214 13.81 9.62 -13.24
C THR A 214 13.72 10.47 -14.51
N ASP A 215 14.80 10.52 -15.32
CA ASP A 215 14.79 11.23 -16.60
C ASP A 215 13.89 10.53 -17.61
N THR A 216 14.02 9.22 -17.76
CA THR A 216 13.15 8.42 -18.63
C THR A 216 11.70 8.47 -18.14
N MET A 217 11.46 8.33 -16.83
CA MET A 217 10.12 8.42 -16.26
C MET A 217 9.48 9.78 -16.55
N SER A 218 10.22 10.89 -16.43
CA SER A 218 9.74 12.22 -16.79
C SER A 218 9.36 12.34 -18.27
N VAL A 219 10.15 11.72 -19.15
CA VAL A 219 9.84 11.66 -20.60
C VAL A 219 8.55 10.86 -20.85
N LEU A 220 8.38 9.73 -20.20
CA LEU A 220 7.15 8.91 -20.28
C LEU A 220 5.94 9.70 -19.81
N CYS A 221 6.00 10.35 -18.63
CA CYS A 221 4.88 11.15 -18.10
C CYS A 221 4.45 12.29 -19.03
N LYS A 222 5.38 12.85 -19.80
CA LYS A 222 5.11 13.95 -20.75
C LYS A 222 4.56 13.49 -22.10
N ASN A 223 4.92 12.27 -22.54
CA ASN A 223 4.69 11.83 -23.92
C ASN A 223 3.64 10.73 -24.05
N THR A 224 3.02 10.29 -22.96
CA THR A 224 1.90 9.33 -23.01
C THR A 224 0.57 9.99 -22.65
N ASN A 225 -0.51 9.47 -23.26
CA ASN A 225 -1.88 9.82 -22.89
C ASN A 225 -2.44 8.91 -21.78
N LEU A 226 -1.73 7.83 -21.42
CA LEU A 226 -2.10 6.99 -20.29
C LEU A 226 -1.45 7.55 -19.01
N PRO A 227 -2.24 8.00 -18.02
CA PRO A 227 -1.69 8.55 -16.79
C PRO A 227 -0.76 7.57 -16.08
N ILE A 228 0.39 8.07 -15.59
CA ILE A 228 1.37 7.29 -14.85
C ILE A 228 1.23 7.55 -13.35
N ALA A 229 1.25 6.47 -12.55
CA ALA A 229 1.28 6.50 -11.11
C ALA A 229 2.62 5.99 -10.59
N LEU A 230 3.29 6.74 -9.72
CA LEU A 230 4.54 6.32 -9.09
C LEU A 230 4.28 5.55 -7.79
N ASP A 231 4.94 4.42 -7.61
CA ASP A 231 4.95 3.60 -6.39
C ASP A 231 6.38 3.43 -5.87
N GLU A 232 7.16 2.55 -6.50
CA GLU A 232 8.53 2.23 -6.07
C GLU A 232 9.46 3.45 -6.10
N GLU A 233 9.19 4.44 -6.91
CA GLU A 233 9.96 5.68 -7.01
C GLU A 233 9.95 6.49 -5.71
N LEU A 234 8.91 6.35 -4.88
CA LEU A 234 8.79 7.06 -3.61
C LEU A 234 9.60 6.42 -2.48
N ILE A 235 9.99 5.14 -2.64
CA ILE A 235 10.66 4.35 -1.61
C ILE A 235 12.12 4.77 -1.48
N GLY A 236 12.51 5.20 -0.27
CA GLY A 236 13.86 5.68 0.03
C GLY A 236 14.04 7.18 -0.17
N VAL A 237 12.95 7.92 -0.41
CA VAL A 237 12.95 9.39 -0.46
C VAL A 237 12.44 9.91 0.88
N PHE A 238 13.36 10.36 1.72
CA PHE A 238 13.04 10.62 3.13
C PHE A 238 12.69 12.08 3.42
N SER A 239 13.52 13.03 2.96
CA SER A 239 13.32 14.45 3.29
C SER A 239 12.24 15.10 2.43
N ALA A 240 11.51 16.07 2.99
CA ALA A 240 10.50 16.84 2.26
C ALA A 240 11.10 17.54 1.00
N SER A 241 12.35 18.00 1.07
CA SER A 241 13.02 18.62 -0.09
C SER A 241 13.32 17.63 -1.21
N GLU A 242 13.67 16.38 -0.89
CA GLU A 242 13.88 15.32 -1.88
C GLU A 242 12.56 14.89 -2.51
N LYS A 243 11.52 14.71 -1.68
CA LYS A 243 10.14 14.41 -2.13
C LYS A 243 9.67 15.46 -3.14
N GLU A 244 9.83 16.74 -2.82
CA GLU A 244 9.46 17.84 -3.70
C GLU A 244 10.25 17.84 -5.00
N LYS A 245 11.57 17.70 -4.95
CA LYS A 245 12.44 17.61 -6.14
C LYS A 245 12.05 16.46 -7.06
N LEU A 246 11.73 15.30 -6.49
CA LEU A 246 11.30 14.13 -7.25
C LEU A 246 10.01 14.42 -8.03
N LEU A 247 8.99 14.97 -7.36
CA LEU A 247 7.72 15.30 -8.02
C LEU A 247 7.88 16.38 -9.08
N GLN A 248 8.67 17.43 -8.82
CA GLN A 248 8.98 18.49 -9.80
C GLN A 248 9.69 17.94 -11.04
N LYS A 249 10.60 16.98 -10.84
CA LYS A 249 11.38 16.41 -11.94
C LYS A 249 10.53 15.50 -12.84
N ILE A 250 9.74 14.62 -12.23
CA ILE A 250 8.99 13.59 -12.97
C ILE A 250 7.64 14.13 -13.45
N MET A 251 6.93 14.91 -12.61
CA MET A 251 5.57 15.40 -12.87
C MET A 251 4.60 14.29 -13.26
N PRO A 252 4.45 13.25 -12.41
CA PRO A 252 3.51 12.17 -12.68
C PRO A 252 2.06 12.64 -12.56
N GLN A 253 1.11 11.89 -13.08
CA GLN A 253 -0.30 12.19 -12.89
C GLN A 253 -0.83 11.72 -11.53
N TYR A 254 -0.22 10.65 -10.99
CA TYR A 254 -0.58 10.09 -9.68
C TYR A 254 0.62 9.62 -8.90
N ILE A 255 0.46 9.53 -7.57
CA ILE A 255 1.36 8.80 -6.66
C ILE A 255 0.57 7.81 -5.81
N ILE A 256 1.21 6.69 -5.48
CA ILE A 256 0.65 5.62 -4.65
C ILE A 256 1.36 5.63 -3.30
N LEU A 257 0.58 5.75 -2.24
CA LEU A 257 1.10 5.98 -0.90
C LEU A 257 0.94 4.71 -0.06
N LYS A 258 2.06 4.16 0.39
CA LYS A 258 2.11 3.01 1.30
C LYS A 258 2.71 3.46 2.63
N PRO A 259 1.90 3.76 3.66
CA PRO A 259 2.38 4.38 4.89
C PRO A 259 3.60 3.70 5.51
N SER A 260 3.64 2.37 5.53
CA SER A 260 4.79 1.61 6.07
C SER A 260 6.08 1.76 5.24
N PHE A 261 6.02 2.24 4.01
CA PHE A 261 7.21 2.43 3.15
C PHE A 261 7.73 3.86 3.09
N ILE A 262 6.91 4.83 3.48
CA ILE A 262 7.16 6.25 3.23
C ILE A 262 7.17 7.13 4.49
N GLY A 263 7.31 6.53 5.67
CA GLY A 263 7.47 7.25 6.94
C GLY A 263 6.17 7.43 7.73
N GLY A 264 5.29 6.42 7.70
CA GLY A 264 4.08 6.39 8.51
C GLY A 264 2.98 7.34 8.04
N PHE A 265 2.11 7.74 8.97
CA PHE A 265 1.03 8.68 8.70
C PHE A 265 1.58 10.08 8.38
N ARG A 266 2.59 10.53 9.12
CA ARG A 266 3.25 11.82 8.91
C ARG A 266 3.91 11.90 7.54
N GLY A 267 4.72 10.89 7.19
CA GLY A 267 5.37 10.82 5.87
C GLY A 267 4.36 10.79 4.73
N THR A 268 3.22 10.11 4.94
CA THR A 268 2.11 10.09 3.98
C THR A 268 1.48 11.48 3.81
N LEU A 269 1.21 12.22 4.89
CA LEU A 269 0.67 13.57 4.83
C LEU A 269 1.62 14.56 4.14
N GLU A 270 2.94 14.40 4.33
CA GLU A 270 3.94 15.20 3.62
C GLU A 270 3.84 14.97 2.10
N TRP A 271 3.76 13.70 1.65
CA TRP A 271 3.57 13.37 0.23
C TRP A 271 2.26 13.91 -0.32
N ILE A 272 1.15 13.80 0.42
CA ILE A 272 -0.16 14.33 0.03
C ILE A 272 -0.08 15.84 -0.18
N SER A 273 0.48 16.57 0.78
CA SER A 273 0.62 18.04 0.70
C SER A 273 1.42 18.47 -0.53
N LEU A 274 2.50 17.75 -0.86
CA LEU A 274 3.29 18.02 -2.07
C LEU A 274 2.54 17.64 -3.35
N ALA A 275 1.85 16.51 -3.36
CA ALA A 275 1.05 16.08 -4.52
C ALA A 275 -0.04 17.10 -4.84
N GLU A 276 -0.79 17.55 -3.84
CA GLU A 276 -1.83 18.58 -4.00
C GLU A 276 -1.25 19.92 -4.49
N LYS A 277 -0.08 20.31 -3.97
CA LYS A 277 0.63 21.51 -4.44
C LYS A 277 0.94 21.48 -5.94
N TYR A 278 1.22 20.31 -6.49
CA TYR A 278 1.55 20.11 -7.92
C TYR A 278 0.40 19.57 -8.76
N ASN A 279 -0.84 19.50 -8.22
CA ASN A 279 -2.01 18.93 -8.86
C ASN A 279 -1.81 17.45 -9.29
N ILE A 280 -1.08 16.69 -8.49
CA ILE A 280 -0.85 15.26 -8.66
C ILE A 280 -1.89 14.51 -7.84
N GLY A 281 -2.64 13.60 -8.46
CA GLY A 281 -3.59 12.75 -7.75
C GLY A 281 -2.87 11.71 -6.88
N TRP A 282 -3.58 11.13 -5.92
CA TRP A 282 -2.99 10.13 -5.03
C TRP A 282 -4.04 9.17 -4.48
N TRP A 283 -3.61 7.96 -4.14
CA TRP A 283 -4.41 7.02 -3.33
C TRP A 283 -3.50 6.22 -2.41
N ILE A 284 -4.10 5.63 -1.38
CA ILE A 284 -3.38 4.82 -0.40
C ILE A 284 -3.52 3.34 -0.75
N THR A 285 -2.43 2.61 -0.55
CA THR A 285 -2.35 1.17 -0.74
C THR A 285 -1.64 0.53 0.45
N SER A 286 -2.12 -0.63 0.88
CA SER A 286 -1.41 -1.49 1.83
C SER A 286 -0.11 -2.03 1.21
N ALA A 287 0.93 -2.16 2.04
CA ALA A 287 2.15 -2.90 1.72
C ALA A 287 2.10 -4.33 2.30
N LEU A 288 0.93 -4.95 2.21
CA LEU A 288 0.67 -6.31 2.67
C LEU A 288 0.85 -6.47 4.19
N GLU A 289 0.43 -5.47 4.96
CA GLU A 289 0.41 -5.53 6.42
C GLU A 289 -0.55 -6.64 6.90
N SER A 290 -0.35 -7.07 8.17
CA SER A 290 -1.38 -7.86 8.86
C SER A 290 -2.66 -7.04 9.01
N ASN A 291 -3.72 -7.67 9.50
CA ASN A 291 -4.96 -6.95 9.78
C ASN A 291 -4.79 -5.83 10.81
N ILE A 292 -3.74 -5.87 11.64
CA ILE A 292 -3.44 -4.82 12.62
C ILE A 292 -2.98 -3.54 11.91
N GLY A 293 -1.98 -3.62 11.05
CA GLY A 293 -1.50 -2.49 10.26
C GLY A 293 -2.51 -2.04 9.20
N LEU A 294 -3.16 -2.99 8.51
CA LEU A 294 -4.20 -2.69 7.54
C LEU A 294 -5.35 -1.89 8.16
N ASN A 295 -5.78 -2.25 9.37
CA ASN A 295 -6.81 -1.51 10.10
C ASN A 295 -6.40 -0.05 10.38
N ALA A 296 -5.15 0.15 10.82
CA ALA A 296 -4.63 1.49 11.07
C ALA A 296 -4.60 2.33 9.78
N ILE A 297 -4.12 1.74 8.68
CA ILE A 297 -4.10 2.39 7.36
C ILE A 297 -5.52 2.70 6.87
N ALA A 298 -6.46 1.77 7.02
CA ALA A 298 -7.85 1.96 6.59
C ALA A 298 -8.52 3.12 7.32
N GLN A 299 -8.41 3.17 8.64
CA GLN A 299 -8.95 4.25 9.46
C GLN A 299 -8.34 5.60 9.08
N PHE A 300 -7.02 5.67 8.96
CA PHE A 300 -6.32 6.87 8.51
C PHE A 300 -6.80 7.31 7.11
N THR A 301 -6.86 6.38 6.16
CA THR A 301 -7.33 6.64 4.78
C THR A 301 -8.73 7.23 4.77
N PHE A 302 -9.63 6.71 5.60
CA PHE A 302 -11.00 7.23 5.70
C PHE A 302 -11.03 8.71 6.11
N THR A 303 -10.16 9.14 7.04
CA THR A 303 -10.10 10.54 7.49
C THR A 303 -9.67 11.51 6.40
N LEU A 304 -8.96 11.04 5.38
CA LEU A 304 -8.47 11.85 4.26
C LEU A 304 -9.55 12.15 3.21
N ASN A 305 -10.70 11.49 3.30
CA ASN A 305 -11.86 11.72 2.43
C ASN A 305 -11.58 11.64 0.91
N ASN A 306 -10.55 10.88 0.50
CA ASN A 306 -10.25 10.62 -0.90
C ASN A 306 -11.29 9.66 -1.49
N LYS A 307 -11.88 10.04 -2.64
CA LYS A 307 -12.97 9.28 -3.27
C LYS A 307 -12.49 8.24 -4.28
N MET A 308 -11.22 8.23 -4.59
CA MET A 308 -10.64 7.23 -5.49
C MET A 308 -10.65 5.84 -4.84
N PRO A 309 -10.80 4.75 -5.60
CA PRO A 309 -10.64 3.40 -5.07
C PRO A 309 -9.25 3.20 -4.46
N GLN A 310 -9.20 2.75 -3.20
CA GLN A 310 -7.98 2.56 -2.43
C GLN A 310 -7.48 1.11 -2.54
N GLY A 311 -6.18 0.87 -2.31
CA GLY A 311 -5.59 -0.46 -2.39
C GLY A 311 -5.58 -1.21 -1.04
N LEU A 312 -6.73 -1.39 -0.41
CA LEU A 312 -6.84 -1.89 0.98
C LEU A 312 -7.50 -3.27 1.10
N GLY A 313 -7.59 -4.04 0.00
CA GLY A 313 -8.24 -5.35 -0.01
C GLY A 313 -7.34 -6.53 0.38
N THR A 314 -6.28 -6.34 1.15
CA THR A 314 -5.21 -7.33 1.39
C THR A 314 -5.40 -8.18 2.66
N GLY A 315 -6.39 -7.89 3.51
CA GLY A 315 -6.56 -8.56 4.81
C GLY A 315 -6.78 -10.08 4.75
N SER A 316 -7.28 -10.60 3.64
CA SER A 316 -7.58 -12.04 3.49
C SER A 316 -6.43 -12.89 2.93
N LEU A 317 -5.25 -12.32 2.71
CA LEU A 317 -4.14 -13.00 2.01
C LEU A 317 -3.45 -14.09 2.83
N TYR A 318 -3.53 -14.04 4.17
CA TYR A 318 -2.75 -14.90 5.05
C TYR A 318 -3.58 -15.97 5.74
N THR A 319 -2.95 -17.13 6.03
CA THR A 319 -3.55 -18.22 6.79
C THR A 319 -3.56 -17.97 8.29
N ASN A 320 -2.61 -17.17 8.77
CA ASN A 320 -2.35 -16.88 10.18
C ASN A 320 -2.46 -15.37 10.50
N ASN A 321 -3.35 -14.65 9.81
CA ASN A 321 -3.68 -13.28 10.13
C ASN A 321 -4.50 -13.20 11.43
N PHE A 322 -4.64 -12.00 11.98
CA PHE A 322 -5.46 -11.76 13.16
C PHE A 322 -6.93 -11.60 12.76
N ASP A 323 -7.85 -12.20 13.51
CA ASP A 323 -9.28 -11.92 13.34
C ASP A 323 -9.56 -10.46 13.69
N CYS A 324 -10.37 -9.81 12.88
CA CYS A 324 -10.60 -8.37 12.99
C CYS A 324 -11.96 -7.95 12.41
N PRO A 325 -12.46 -6.76 12.76
CA PRO A 325 -13.68 -6.19 12.20
C PRO A 325 -13.65 -5.81 10.70
N LEU A 326 -12.51 -5.90 10.02
CA LEU A 326 -12.42 -5.52 8.59
C LEU A 326 -13.02 -6.59 7.69
N VAL A 327 -14.00 -6.20 6.87
CA VAL A 327 -14.68 -7.08 5.92
C VAL A 327 -14.75 -6.44 4.54
N VAL A 328 -14.42 -7.19 3.50
CA VAL A 328 -14.57 -6.75 2.10
C VAL A 328 -15.90 -7.25 1.55
N GLU A 329 -16.77 -6.32 1.16
CA GLU A 329 -18.07 -6.62 0.57
C GLU A 329 -18.34 -5.68 -0.62
N LYS A 330 -18.67 -6.25 -1.78
CA LYS A 330 -19.07 -5.51 -2.99
C LYS A 330 -18.08 -4.41 -3.39
N GLY A 331 -16.78 -4.73 -3.39
CA GLY A 331 -15.74 -3.77 -3.76
C GLY A 331 -15.49 -2.65 -2.73
N GLN A 332 -15.94 -2.84 -1.50
CA GLN A 332 -15.79 -1.89 -0.40
C GLN A 332 -15.20 -2.57 0.83
N LEU A 333 -14.38 -1.84 1.56
CA LEU A 333 -13.86 -2.24 2.88
C LEU A 333 -14.75 -1.62 3.95
N TRP A 334 -15.31 -2.49 4.78
CA TRP A 334 -16.15 -2.15 5.93
C TRP A 334 -15.45 -2.45 7.24
N TYR A 335 -15.74 -1.65 8.27
CA TYR A 335 -15.51 -2.02 9.65
C TYR A 335 -16.83 -2.50 10.24
N LYS A 336 -16.88 -3.71 10.80
CA LYS A 336 -18.07 -4.34 11.40
C LYS A 336 -17.90 -4.36 12.92
N PRO A 337 -18.44 -3.35 13.64
CA PRO A 337 -18.22 -3.23 15.09
C PRO A 337 -18.69 -4.43 15.92
N GLU A 338 -19.57 -5.24 15.36
CA GLU A 338 -20.06 -6.49 15.99
C GLU A 338 -19.05 -7.66 15.97
N LEU A 339 -17.94 -7.52 15.22
CA LEU A 339 -16.88 -8.53 15.16
C LEU A 339 -15.75 -8.18 16.14
N ASP A 340 -15.26 -9.20 16.82
CA ASP A 340 -14.21 -9.05 17.82
C ASP A 340 -12.81 -9.17 17.22
N TRP A 341 -11.88 -8.43 17.79
CA TRP A 341 -10.46 -8.65 17.61
C TRP A 341 -9.99 -9.88 18.37
N LYS A 342 -9.25 -10.79 17.70
CA LYS A 342 -8.50 -11.86 18.35
C LYS A 342 -7.03 -11.71 18.05
N VAL A 343 -6.30 -11.15 18.98
CA VAL A 343 -4.88 -10.83 18.86
C VAL A 343 -4.14 -11.47 20.04
N ASP A 344 -3.25 -12.39 19.74
CA ASP A 344 -2.33 -13.03 20.69
C ASP A 344 -0.88 -12.57 20.40
N LEU A 345 -0.49 -11.46 21.01
CA LEU A 345 0.83 -10.82 20.85
C LEU A 345 1.57 -10.72 22.18
#